data_15c112cff64c7c6befdd2f58cfbed621
#
_entry.id   15c112cff64c7c6befdd2f58cfbed621
#
_cell.length_a   1.000
_cell.length_b   1.000
_cell.length_c   1.000
_cell.angle_alpha   90.00
_cell.angle_beta   90.00
_cell.angle_gamma   90.00
#
_symmetry.space_group_name_H-M   'P 1'
#
loop_
_entity.id
_entity.type
_entity.pdbx_description
1 polymer ?
#
loop_
_entity_poly.entity_id
_entity_poly.type
_entity_poly.pdbx_seq_one_letter_code
_entity_poly.pdbx_strand_id
1 'polypeptide(L)'
;DDVEEKIRAMIPEEAEITGLYFDYDTGVVMVEAKNPGAIVGKGGQYLTDLKKSTGWNIKTIRSPPIPSKTINDVRGYLRYSRDERSEIMRHIGRRINRAIIENGEQFVRMTSLGGFRQVGRSCTLLMTKNSKILIDCGLDPSSDASPYFNVPEMKPITDIDAVVITHAHMDHCGLLPVLYK
;
A
#
# COMPACT_ATOMS: atom_id res chain seq x y z
N ASP A 1 1.04 -17.80 -20.80
CA ASP A 1 2.01 -18.17 -21.83
C ASP A 1 1.77 -17.40 -23.12
N ASP A 2 0.67 -17.56 -23.85
CA ASP A 2 0.39 -16.82 -25.08
C ASP A 2 0.27 -15.29 -24.87
N VAL A 3 -0.30 -14.86 -23.75
CA VAL A 3 -0.45 -13.43 -23.43
C VAL A 3 0.88 -12.80 -23.03
N GLU A 4 1.74 -13.52 -22.32
CA GLU A 4 3.08 -13.04 -21.97
C GLU A 4 3.94 -12.83 -23.21
N GLU A 5 3.93 -13.79 -24.15
CA GLU A 5 4.65 -13.66 -25.41
C GLU A 5 4.15 -12.47 -26.23
N LYS A 6 2.83 -12.29 -26.31
CA LYS A 6 2.25 -11.11 -26.98
C LYS A 6 2.69 -9.80 -26.34
N ILE A 7 2.66 -9.70 -25.02
CA ILE A 7 3.09 -8.49 -24.31
C ILE A 7 4.56 -8.22 -24.61
N ARG A 8 5.43 -9.23 -24.53
CA ARG A 8 6.85 -9.08 -24.83
C ARG A 8 7.13 -8.69 -26.28
N ALA A 9 6.39 -9.25 -27.24
CA ALA A 9 6.55 -8.95 -28.66
C ALA A 9 6.10 -7.54 -29.03
N MET A 10 5.12 -6.98 -28.31
CA MET A 10 4.58 -5.64 -28.59
C MET A 10 5.35 -4.51 -27.88
N ILE A 11 6.09 -4.81 -26.84
CA ILE A 11 6.86 -3.80 -26.09
C ILE A 11 8.22 -3.61 -26.77
N PRO A 12 8.63 -2.34 -27.04
CA PRO A 12 9.93 -2.06 -27.62
C PRO A 12 11.09 -2.61 -26.77
N GLU A 13 12.13 -3.14 -27.42
CA GLU A 13 13.32 -3.68 -26.73
C GLU A 13 14.00 -2.64 -25.84
N GLU A 14 13.95 -1.36 -26.23
CA GLU A 14 14.49 -0.22 -25.46
C GLU A 14 13.84 -0.05 -24.07
N ALA A 15 12.69 -0.67 -23.82
CA ALA A 15 12.06 -0.69 -22.51
C ALA A 15 12.85 -1.52 -21.48
N GLU A 16 13.60 -2.54 -21.93
CA GLU A 16 14.35 -3.47 -21.10
C GLU A 16 13.50 -4.09 -19.98
N ILE A 17 12.53 -4.93 -20.36
CA ILE A 17 11.63 -5.60 -19.42
C ILE A 17 12.45 -6.50 -18.47
N THR A 18 12.27 -6.32 -17.17
CA THR A 18 12.89 -7.13 -16.12
C THR A 18 11.92 -8.09 -15.45
N GLY A 19 10.60 -7.85 -15.56
CA GLY A 19 9.59 -8.72 -15.00
C GLY A 19 8.18 -8.45 -15.54
N LEU A 20 7.38 -9.52 -15.56
CA LEU A 20 5.95 -9.49 -15.86
C LEU A 20 5.19 -10.20 -14.74
N TYR A 21 4.20 -9.54 -14.17
CA TYR A 21 3.43 -10.06 -13.05
C TYR A 21 1.93 -9.91 -13.33
N PHE A 22 1.24 -11.06 -13.42
CA PHE A 22 -0.18 -11.14 -13.74
C PHE A 22 -1.01 -11.10 -12.46
N ASP A 23 -1.96 -10.19 -12.44
CA ASP A 23 -3.00 -10.10 -11.43
C ASP A 23 -4.33 -10.51 -12.05
N TYR A 24 -4.68 -11.78 -11.91
CA TYR A 24 -5.87 -12.37 -12.53
C TYR A 24 -7.18 -11.84 -11.94
N ASP A 25 -7.22 -11.43 -10.66
CA ASP A 25 -8.45 -10.94 -10.03
C ASP A 25 -8.81 -9.52 -10.48
N THR A 26 -7.81 -8.69 -10.74
CA THR A 26 -8.04 -7.31 -11.17
C THR A 26 -7.90 -7.13 -12.68
N GLY A 27 -7.47 -8.17 -13.40
CA GLY A 27 -7.17 -8.09 -14.84
C GLY A 27 -6.04 -7.12 -15.17
N VAL A 28 -5.04 -7.01 -14.28
CA VAL A 28 -3.88 -6.13 -14.43
C VAL A 28 -2.61 -6.93 -14.63
N VAL A 29 -1.81 -6.54 -15.63
CA VAL A 29 -0.42 -6.99 -15.75
C VAL A 29 0.50 -5.85 -15.35
N MET A 30 1.38 -6.13 -14.40
CA MET A 30 2.42 -5.21 -14.00
C MET A 30 3.70 -5.52 -14.77
N VAL A 31 4.17 -4.58 -15.56
CA VAL A 31 5.38 -4.68 -16.36
C VAL A 31 6.49 -3.89 -15.67
N GLU A 32 7.49 -4.61 -15.18
CA GLU A 32 8.69 -4.01 -14.62
C GLU A 32 9.74 -3.85 -15.70
N ALA A 33 10.28 -2.62 -15.86
CA ALA A 33 11.23 -2.30 -16.91
C ALA A 33 12.22 -1.22 -16.46
N LYS A 34 13.41 -1.20 -17.05
CA LYS A 34 14.39 -0.13 -16.78
C LYS A 34 13.93 1.21 -17.35
N ASN A 35 13.33 1.17 -18.53
CA ASN A 35 12.78 2.36 -19.20
C ASN A 35 11.25 2.23 -19.42
N PRO A 36 10.43 2.40 -18.37
CA PRO A 36 8.98 2.24 -18.47
C PRO A 36 8.32 3.29 -19.38
N GLY A 37 8.98 4.43 -19.65
CA GLY A 37 8.49 5.44 -20.58
C GLY A 37 8.34 4.92 -22.01
N ALA A 38 9.20 4.00 -22.45
CA ALA A 38 9.10 3.36 -23.76
C ALA A 38 7.83 2.49 -23.90
N ILE A 39 7.34 1.91 -22.79
CA ILE A 39 6.11 1.10 -22.76
C ILE A 39 4.87 2.00 -22.86
N VAL A 40 4.93 3.19 -22.28
CA VAL A 40 3.80 4.12 -22.30
C VAL A 40 3.59 4.70 -23.70
N GLY A 41 4.68 5.08 -24.38
CA GLY A 41 4.63 5.72 -25.68
C GLY A 41 4.06 7.14 -25.65
N LYS A 42 3.97 7.79 -26.81
CA LYS A 42 3.37 9.12 -26.92
C LYS A 42 1.88 9.06 -26.57
N GLY A 43 1.47 9.84 -25.55
CA GLY A 43 0.07 9.93 -25.12
C GLY A 43 -0.54 8.61 -24.60
N GLY A 44 0.28 7.62 -24.23
CA GLY A 44 -0.21 6.33 -23.74
C GLY A 44 -0.68 5.36 -24.83
N GLN A 45 -0.32 5.61 -26.09
CA GLN A 45 -0.78 4.82 -27.24
C GLN A 45 -0.44 3.34 -27.12
N TYR A 46 0.81 3.01 -26.75
CA TYR A 46 1.23 1.61 -26.61
C TYR A 46 0.45 0.86 -25.52
N LEU A 47 0.17 1.51 -24.39
CA LEU A 47 -0.66 0.90 -23.33
C LEU A 47 -2.08 0.61 -23.81
N THR A 48 -2.64 1.53 -24.61
CA THR A 48 -3.97 1.35 -25.21
C THR A 48 -4.00 0.18 -26.19
N ASP A 49 -2.99 0.05 -27.03
CA ASP A 49 -2.88 -1.01 -28.02
C ASP A 49 -2.62 -2.38 -27.34
N LEU A 50 -1.76 -2.42 -26.34
CA LEU A 50 -1.55 -3.59 -25.50
C LEU A 50 -2.85 -4.07 -24.82
N LYS A 51 -3.61 -3.13 -24.25
CA LYS A 51 -4.90 -3.45 -23.63
C LYS A 51 -5.89 -4.02 -24.66
N LYS A 52 -5.98 -3.43 -25.84
CA LYS A 52 -6.87 -3.89 -26.92
C LYS A 52 -6.51 -5.29 -27.41
N SER A 53 -5.20 -5.56 -27.55
CA SER A 53 -4.72 -6.84 -28.11
C SER A 53 -4.73 -7.99 -27.13
N THR A 54 -4.56 -7.70 -25.84
CA THR A 54 -4.43 -8.72 -24.78
C THR A 54 -5.67 -8.82 -23.88
N GLY A 55 -6.51 -7.80 -23.83
CA GLY A 55 -7.61 -7.69 -22.86
C GLY A 55 -7.18 -7.30 -21.45
N TRP A 56 -5.89 -7.14 -21.19
CA TRP A 56 -5.33 -6.84 -19.87
C TRP A 56 -5.05 -5.36 -19.68
N ASN A 57 -5.28 -4.87 -18.46
CA ASN A 57 -4.82 -3.53 -18.09
C ASN A 57 -3.33 -3.58 -17.77
N ILE A 58 -2.54 -2.76 -18.43
CA ILE A 58 -1.09 -2.75 -18.24
C ILE A 58 -0.70 -1.62 -17.30
N LYS A 59 0.03 -1.95 -16.24
CA LYS A 59 0.69 -0.99 -15.34
C LYS A 59 2.20 -1.14 -15.47
N THR A 60 2.90 -0.03 -15.59
CA THR A 60 4.36 -0.03 -15.69
C THR A 60 4.99 0.42 -14.39
N ILE A 61 6.05 -0.26 -13.97
CA ILE A 61 6.89 0.13 -12.84
C ILE A 61 8.35 0.17 -13.28
N ARG A 62 9.10 1.08 -12.68
CA ARG A 62 10.54 1.17 -12.93
C ARG A 62 11.28 0.11 -12.12
N SER A 63 12.19 -0.60 -12.79
CA SER A 63 13.16 -1.46 -12.11
C SER A 63 14.10 -0.61 -11.25
N PRO A 64 14.50 -1.08 -10.08
CA PRO A 64 15.53 -0.39 -9.29
C PRO A 64 16.79 -0.19 -10.13
N PRO A 65 17.38 1.03 -10.13
CA PRO A 65 18.60 1.31 -10.91
C PRO A 65 19.80 0.48 -10.41
N ILE A 66 19.77 0.09 -9.13
CA ILE A 66 20.75 -0.83 -8.53
C ILE A 66 19.97 -2.05 -8.05
N PRO A 67 20.38 -3.28 -8.41
CA PRO A 67 19.75 -4.50 -7.92
C PRO A 67 19.75 -4.52 -6.38
N SER A 68 18.58 -4.69 -5.79
CA SER A 68 18.41 -4.73 -4.34
C SER A 68 17.66 -6.01 -3.96
N LYS A 69 18.33 -6.87 -3.20
CA LYS A 69 17.71 -8.08 -2.64
C LYS A 69 16.51 -7.72 -1.77
N THR A 70 16.65 -6.72 -0.90
CA THR A 70 15.57 -6.26 0.00
C THR A 70 14.33 -5.82 -0.78
N ILE A 71 14.48 -5.03 -1.85
CA ILE A 71 13.35 -4.60 -2.69
C ILE A 71 12.67 -5.81 -3.33
N ASN A 72 13.44 -6.76 -3.84
CA ASN A 72 12.90 -7.97 -4.46
C ASN A 72 12.17 -8.85 -3.45
N ASP A 73 12.74 -9.02 -2.26
CA ASP A 73 12.14 -9.80 -1.18
C ASP A 73 10.80 -9.16 -0.71
N VAL A 74 10.77 -7.84 -0.50
CA VAL A 74 9.55 -7.10 -0.15
C VAL A 74 8.49 -7.23 -1.24
N ARG A 75 8.86 -7.02 -2.50
CA ARG A 75 7.93 -7.19 -3.64
C ARG A 75 7.43 -8.63 -3.76
N GLY A 76 8.29 -9.61 -3.52
CA GLY A 76 7.94 -11.03 -3.48
C GLY A 76 6.92 -11.33 -2.38
N TYR A 77 7.17 -10.84 -1.17
CA TYR A 77 6.26 -10.98 -0.05
C TYR A 77 4.89 -10.33 -0.30
N LEU A 78 4.87 -9.12 -0.84
CA LEU A 78 3.63 -8.42 -1.17
C LEU A 78 2.78 -9.16 -2.22
N ARG A 79 3.42 -9.86 -3.15
CA ARG A 79 2.73 -10.73 -4.11
C ARG A 79 2.20 -12.00 -3.45
N TYR A 80 3.02 -12.64 -2.62
CA TYR A 80 2.66 -13.87 -1.90
C TYR A 80 1.48 -13.67 -0.94
N SER A 81 1.47 -12.57 -0.18
CA SER A 81 0.40 -12.25 0.78
C SER A 81 -0.81 -11.51 0.17
N ARG A 82 -0.95 -11.53 -1.14
CA ARG A 82 -1.93 -10.72 -1.87
C ARG A 82 -3.37 -11.00 -1.45
N ASP A 83 -3.76 -12.27 -1.38
CA ASP A 83 -5.15 -12.65 -1.11
C ASP A 83 -5.57 -12.24 0.31
N GLU A 84 -4.71 -12.51 1.29
CA GLU A 84 -4.91 -12.10 2.68
C GLU A 84 -5.02 -10.57 2.79
N ARG A 85 -4.12 -9.84 2.15
CA ARG A 85 -4.15 -8.37 2.10
C ARG A 85 -5.41 -7.83 1.40
N SER A 86 -5.85 -8.47 0.32
CA SER A 86 -7.08 -8.09 -0.39
C SER A 86 -8.31 -8.27 0.50
N GLU A 87 -8.36 -9.30 1.32
CA GLU A 87 -9.46 -9.52 2.27
C GLU A 87 -9.49 -8.43 3.35
N ILE A 88 -8.32 -8.12 3.94
CA ILE A 88 -8.18 -7.03 4.92
C ILE A 88 -8.63 -5.70 4.31
N MET A 89 -8.14 -5.37 3.11
CA MET A 89 -8.48 -4.11 2.43
C MET A 89 -9.97 -4.03 2.08
N ARG A 90 -10.59 -5.13 1.68
CA ARG A 90 -12.05 -5.17 1.44
C ARG A 90 -12.84 -4.97 2.75
N HIS A 91 -12.37 -5.55 3.86
CA HIS A 91 -12.98 -5.34 5.17
C HIS A 91 -12.92 -3.86 5.58
N ILE A 92 -11.74 -3.25 5.51
CA ILE A 92 -11.53 -1.83 5.80
C ILE A 92 -12.38 -0.95 4.87
N GLY A 93 -12.37 -1.23 3.57
CA GLY A 93 -13.16 -0.49 2.58
C GLY A 93 -14.66 -0.52 2.86
N ARG A 94 -15.20 -1.66 3.30
CA ARG A 94 -16.60 -1.76 3.72
C ARG A 94 -16.89 -0.91 4.95
N ARG A 95 -15.97 -0.83 5.91
CA ARG A 95 -16.12 0.00 7.11
C ARG A 95 -16.10 1.49 6.77
N ILE A 96 -15.17 1.93 5.92
CA ILE A 96 -15.05 3.34 5.50
C ILE A 96 -16.29 3.79 4.70
N ASN A 97 -16.79 2.95 3.81
CA ASN A 97 -17.90 3.27 2.90
C ASN A 97 -19.28 2.87 3.44
N ARG A 98 -19.40 2.47 4.70
CA ARG A 98 -20.71 2.16 5.30
C ARG A 98 -21.58 3.42 5.43
N ALA A 99 -22.89 3.23 5.50
CA ALA A 99 -23.82 4.31 5.77
C ALA A 99 -23.53 4.99 7.13
N ILE A 100 -23.80 6.28 7.21
CA ILE A 100 -23.67 7.04 8.46
C ILE A 100 -24.67 6.47 9.46
N ILE A 101 -24.18 6.11 10.64
CA ILE A 101 -25.02 5.60 11.74
C ILE A 101 -25.36 6.79 12.62
N GLU A 102 -26.57 7.31 12.50
CA GLU A 102 -27.01 8.53 13.21
C GLU A 102 -27.54 8.26 14.63
N ASN A 103 -27.78 7.02 15.02
CA ASN A 103 -28.50 6.70 16.25
C ASN A 103 -27.59 6.14 17.35
N GLY A 104 -27.71 6.72 18.54
CA GLY A 104 -27.12 6.26 19.79
C GLY A 104 -26.09 7.20 20.41
N GLU A 105 -25.58 6.82 21.58
CA GLU A 105 -24.54 7.59 22.27
C GLU A 105 -23.30 7.75 21.40
N GLN A 106 -22.91 8.98 21.18
CA GLN A 106 -21.72 9.37 20.45
C GLN A 106 -20.62 9.68 21.46
N PHE A 107 -19.43 9.15 21.20
CA PHE A 107 -18.23 9.55 21.95
C PHE A 107 -17.08 9.76 20.97
N VAL A 108 -16.17 10.61 21.37
CA VAL A 108 -14.85 10.75 20.73
C VAL A 108 -13.80 10.54 21.78
N ARG A 109 -12.94 9.56 21.58
CA ARG A 109 -11.83 9.26 22.48
C ARG A 109 -10.52 9.46 21.72
N MET A 110 -9.60 10.17 22.34
CA MET A 110 -8.25 10.32 21.86
C MET A 110 -7.32 9.60 22.84
N THR A 111 -6.54 8.65 22.33
CA THR A 111 -5.57 7.88 23.11
C THR A 111 -4.17 8.16 22.57
N SER A 112 -3.31 8.68 23.43
CA SER A 112 -1.91 8.87 23.11
C SER A 112 -1.17 7.54 23.16
N LEU A 113 -0.64 7.10 22.01
CA LEU A 113 0.17 5.89 21.90
C LEU A 113 1.67 6.21 21.86
N GLY A 114 2.04 7.43 21.54
CA GLY A 114 3.42 7.90 21.49
C GLY A 114 3.53 9.39 21.19
N GLY A 115 4.72 9.98 21.31
CA GLY A 115 4.98 11.39 21.03
C GLY A 115 4.55 12.37 22.11
N PHE A 116 3.96 11.92 23.21
CA PHE A 116 3.52 12.80 24.28
C PHE A 116 4.61 12.99 25.33
N ARG A 117 4.98 14.27 25.57
CA ARG A 117 6.06 14.69 26.46
C ARG A 117 7.43 14.11 26.08
N GLN A 118 7.61 13.75 24.83
CA GLN A 118 8.87 13.24 24.26
C GLN A 118 8.96 13.59 22.78
N VAL A 119 10.14 13.55 22.21
CA VAL A 119 10.39 13.65 20.78
C VAL A 119 10.39 12.25 20.18
N GLY A 120 9.84 12.10 18.99
CA GLY A 120 9.79 10.82 18.29
C GLY A 120 8.53 10.00 18.54
N ARG A 121 8.38 8.91 17.80
CA ARG A 121 7.29 7.94 17.80
C ARG A 121 5.87 8.55 17.89
N SER A 122 5.62 9.63 17.15
CA SER A 122 4.30 10.26 17.12
C SER A 122 3.22 9.25 16.72
N CYS A 123 2.23 9.09 17.58
CA CYS A 123 1.13 8.15 17.33
C CYS A 123 -0.06 8.47 18.24
N THR A 124 -1.21 8.75 17.65
CA THR A 124 -2.45 9.04 18.38
C THR A 124 -3.60 8.24 17.78
N LEU A 125 -4.32 7.50 18.60
CA LEU A 125 -5.55 6.83 18.20
C LEU A 125 -6.74 7.74 18.49
N LEU A 126 -7.49 8.08 17.45
CA LEU A 126 -8.79 8.73 17.52
C LEU A 126 -9.88 7.68 17.31
N MET A 127 -10.77 7.53 18.26
CA MET A 127 -11.81 6.52 18.26
C MET A 127 -13.18 7.11 18.50
N THR A 128 -14.13 6.69 17.71
CA THR A 128 -15.56 6.88 17.93
C THR A 128 -16.22 5.53 18.19
N LYS A 129 -17.53 5.50 18.42
CA LYS A 129 -18.28 4.25 18.55
C LYS A 129 -18.07 3.29 17.34
N ASN A 130 -17.87 3.85 16.15
CA ASN A 130 -17.92 3.10 14.90
C ASN A 130 -16.63 3.21 14.06
N SER A 131 -15.66 4.02 14.46
CA SER A 131 -14.46 4.26 13.67
C SER A 131 -13.22 4.37 14.54
N LYS A 132 -12.10 3.87 14.01
CA LYS A 132 -10.77 3.99 14.59
C LYS A 132 -9.83 4.59 13.56
N ILE A 133 -9.26 5.74 13.86
CA ILE A 133 -8.31 6.45 13.00
C ILE A 133 -7.00 6.62 13.75
N LEU A 134 -5.91 6.21 13.14
CA LEU A 134 -4.58 6.46 13.65
C LEU A 134 -4.04 7.76 13.04
N ILE A 135 -3.57 8.67 13.86
CA ILE A 135 -2.89 9.90 13.44
C ILE A 135 -1.42 9.71 13.74
N ASP A 136 -0.63 9.67 12.68
CA ASP A 136 0.77 9.28 12.64
C ASP A 136 1.03 7.83 13.10
N CYS A 137 2.18 7.32 12.73
CA CYS A 137 2.69 6.02 13.08
C CYS A 137 4.22 6.07 12.99
N GLY A 138 4.82 6.81 13.91
CA GLY A 138 6.23 7.15 13.88
C GLY A 138 7.13 6.19 14.62
N LEU A 139 8.40 6.16 14.24
CA LEU A 139 9.46 5.53 15.02
C LEU A 139 10.14 6.56 15.93
N ASP A 140 10.85 6.09 16.93
CA ASP A 140 11.75 6.93 17.71
C ASP A 140 13.13 6.91 17.04
N PRO A 141 13.62 8.04 16.50
CA PRO A 141 14.92 8.06 15.82
C PRO A 141 16.11 7.91 16.79
N SER A 142 15.89 8.03 18.08
CA SER A 142 16.93 7.98 19.12
C SER A 142 16.96 6.63 19.86
N SER A 143 15.97 5.77 19.67
CA SER A 143 15.86 4.49 20.36
C SER A 143 15.03 3.48 19.57
N ASP A 144 15.04 2.22 20.01
CA ASP A 144 14.19 1.16 19.44
C ASP A 144 12.75 1.20 20.00
N ALA A 145 12.37 2.26 20.72
CA ALA A 145 11.03 2.38 21.29
C ALA A 145 9.99 2.63 20.19
N SER A 146 8.94 1.83 20.21
CA SER A 146 7.76 1.99 19.36
C SER A 146 6.59 2.62 20.12
N PRO A 147 5.56 3.12 19.43
CA PRO A 147 4.29 3.45 20.07
C PRO A 147 3.69 2.25 20.82
N TYR A 148 2.83 2.52 21.76
CA TYR A 148 2.18 1.48 22.57
C TYR A 148 1.05 0.77 21.81
N PHE A 149 1.40 -0.05 20.82
CA PHE A 149 0.42 -0.82 20.03
C PHE A 149 -0.26 -1.96 20.79
N ASN A 150 0.31 -2.38 21.93
CA ASN A 150 -0.24 -3.48 22.71
C ASN A 150 -1.31 -3.01 23.72
N VAL A 151 -2.20 -2.15 23.26
CA VAL A 151 -3.38 -1.72 24.04
C VAL A 151 -4.65 -2.36 23.47
N PRO A 152 -5.67 -2.62 24.29
CA PRO A 152 -6.91 -3.26 23.82
C PRO A 152 -7.59 -2.53 22.68
N GLU A 153 -7.51 -1.20 22.67
CA GLU A 153 -8.12 -0.34 21.65
C GLU A 153 -7.53 -0.56 20.25
N MET A 154 -6.28 -1.00 20.17
CA MET A 154 -5.59 -1.32 18.90
C MET A 154 -5.89 -2.74 18.39
N LYS A 155 -6.64 -3.54 19.14
CA LYS A 155 -6.92 -4.93 18.77
C LYS A 155 -8.38 -5.10 18.35
N PRO A 156 -8.63 -5.87 17.26
CA PRO A 156 -7.64 -6.27 16.28
C PRO A 156 -7.17 -5.06 15.44
N ILE A 157 -5.95 -5.11 14.94
CA ILE A 157 -5.35 -4.03 14.14
C ILE A 157 -6.12 -3.80 12.82
N THR A 158 -6.79 -4.83 12.33
CA THR A 158 -7.68 -4.78 11.15
C THR A 158 -8.92 -3.91 11.33
N ASP A 159 -9.20 -3.48 12.56
CA ASP A 159 -10.30 -2.56 12.87
C ASP A 159 -9.93 -1.09 12.70
N ILE A 160 -8.67 -0.78 12.38
CA ILE A 160 -8.26 0.57 12.04
C ILE A 160 -8.82 0.91 10.66
N ASP A 161 -9.67 1.94 10.60
CA ASP A 161 -10.32 2.38 9.36
C ASP A 161 -9.39 3.20 8.46
N ALA A 162 -8.51 3.99 9.07
CA ALA A 162 -7.57 4.84 8.35
C ALA A 162 -6.34 5.20 9.18
N VAL A 163 -5.24 5.50 8.51
CA VAL A 163 -4.07 6.13 9.08
C VAL A 163 -3.85 7.47 8.37
N VAL A 164 -3.79 8.55 9.12
CA VAL A 164 -3.55 9.90 8.62
C VAL A 164 -2.13 10.29 9.02
N ILE A 165 -1.28 10.54 8.04
CA ILE A 165 0.10 11.00 8.27
C ILE A 165 0.15 12.50 8.14
N THR A 166 0.61 13.17 9.18
CA THR A 166 0.71 14.64 9.21
C THR A 166 1.80 15.14 8.28
N HIS A 167 2.94 14.46 8.25
CA HIS A 167 4.04 14.77 7.34
C HIS A 167 5.06 13.61 7.25
N ALA A 168 6.01 13.72 6.32
CA ALA A 168 6.86 12.61 5.89
C ALA A 168 8.09 12.33 6.77
N HIS A 169 8.24 12.96 7.93
CA HIS A 169 9.35 12.64 8.84
C HIS A 169 9.17 11.24 9.45
N MET A 170 10.28 10.55 9.71
CA MET A 170 10.29 9.17 10.16
C MET A 170 9.66 8.96 11.55
N ASP A 171 9.73 9.95 12.41
CA ASP A 171 9.09 9.98 13.72
C ASP A 171 7.56 10.17 13.64
N HIS A 172 7.01 10.35 12.42
CA HIS A 172 5.58 10.42 12.13
C HIS A 172 5.08 9.29 11.21
N CYS A 173 5.92 8.76 10.31
CA CYS A 173 5.48 7.74 9.34
C CYS A 173 6.30 6.44 9.35
N GLY A 174 7.40 6.37 10.10
CA GLY A 174 8.41 5.33 9.97
C GLY A 174 7.95 3.90 10.31
N LEU A 175 6.88 3.73 11.09
CA LEU A 175 6.32 2.43 11.44
C LEU A 175 5.09 2.01 10.61
N LEU A 176 4.69 2.81 9.61
CA LEU A 176 3.61 2.42 8.70
C LEU A 176 3.76 1.01 8.12
N PRO A 177 4.95 0.58 7.67
CA PRO A 177 5.13 -0.77 7.14
C PRO A 177 4.80 -1.88 8.15
N VAL A 178 4.92 -1.61 9.45
CA VAL A 178 4.60 -2.58 10.52
C VAL A 178 3.09 -2.80 10.63
N LEU A 179 2.30 -1.75 10.40
CA LEU A 179 0.83 -1.85 10.40
C LEU A 179 0.31 -2.58 9.15
N TYR A 180 1.11 -2.62 8.09
CA TYR A 180 0.73 -3.19 6.80
C TYR A 180 1.15 -4.67 6.64
N LYS A 181 1.95 -5.17 7.56
CA LYS A 181 2.42 -6.55 7.59
C LYS A 181 1.42 -7.45 8.29
#